data_b35ac0bf7cc9fe8a26d408d9e7cc9dfc
#
_entry.id   b35ac0bf7cc9fe8a26d408d9e7cc9dfc
#
_cell.length_a   1.000
_cell.length_b   1.000
_cell.length_c   1.000
_cell.angle_alpha   90.00
_cell.angle_beta   90.00
_cell.angle_gamma   90.00
#
_symmetry.space_group_name_H-M   'P 1'
#
loop_
_entity.id
_entity.type
_entity.pdbx_description
1 polymer ?
#
loop_
_entity_poly.entity_id
_entity_poly.type
_entity_poly.pdbx_seq_one_letter_code
_entity_poly.pdbx_strand_id
1 'polypeptide(L)'
;MPQNQKPNIIFIMSDDHAAHAMSCYTKLMDGRSAINQTPNIDRIAEEGTLLTNCFCTNSLCAPSRASILTGTYSHVNGVTTIHTKLDQSQPTLPKILNQAGYQTAMIGKWHLGYDENHLPVGFDHYCILMDQGVYFNPGMILNGEKTSFQGYTTDIITDLCLDWLDNRDPEKPFMLMCHHKAPHRKWHPDEKHKSMYEDIDIPLPETFNDDFSTRRMAEFAKMRVDSNFCALDLKIMPPPGNGFKNHIPVPETIEGYAIVTDEEETVTFDSKQELKEWNYQRYIKDYLRCIASLDDNVGRMLDYLKAQGLEENTIVVYTSDQGFFLGDHGWYDKRFM
;
A
#
# COMPACT_ATOMS: atom_id res chain seq x y z
N MET A 1 -14.03 2.34 -32.32
CA MET A 1 -12.77 1.60 -32.20
C MET A 1 -12.55 0.77 -33.45
N PRO A 2 -11.35 0.70 -34.01
CA PRO A 2 -11.04 -0.28 -35.05
C PRO A 2 -11.26 -1.67 -34.44
N GLN A 3 -12.00 -2.53 -35.12
CA GLN A 3 -12.57 -3.79 -34.61
C GLN A 3 -11.56 -4.90 -34.21
N ASN A 4 -10.24 -4.61 -34.05
CA ASN A 4 -9.24 -5.65 -33.73
C ASN A 4 -8.00 -5.17 -32.95
N GLN A 5 -8.06 -4.00 -32.29
CA GLN A 5 -6.91 -3.53 -31.51
C GLN A 5 -6.99 -4.10 -30.08
N LYS A 6 -5.96 -4.83 -29.68
CA LYS A 6 -5.83 -5.34 -28.30
C LYS A 6 -5.72 -4.15 -27.35
N PRO A 7 -6.47 -4.12 -26.23
CA PRO A 7 -6.38 -3.02 -25.26
C PRO A 7 -5.02 -3.03 -24.55
N ASN A 8 -4.54 -1.86 -24.20
CA ASN A 8 -3.45 -1.71 -23.23
C ASN A 8 -3.97 -2.01 -21.82
N ILE A 9 -3.07 -2.34 -20.89
CA ILE A 9 -3.41 -2.63 -19.51
C ILE A 9 -2.46 -1.87 -18.60
N ILE A 10 -3.00 -1.06 -17.69
CA ILE A 10 -2.28 -0.50 -16.54
C ILE A 10 -2.87 -1.09 -15.28
N PHE A 11 -2.04 -1.77 -14.50
CA PHE A 11 -2.41 -2.37 -13.22
C PHE A 11 -1.67 -1.62 -12.10
N ILE A 12 -2.38 -0.70 -11.43
CA ILE A 12 -1.87 0.09 -10.32
C ILE A 12 -2.22 -0.64 -9.02
N MET A 13 -1.22 -0.98 -8.22
CA MET A 13 -1.42 -1.65 -6.95
C MET A 13 -0.72 -0.89 -5.83
N SER A 14 -1.48 -0.56 -4.80
CA SER A 14 -0.99 -0.06 -3.52
C SER A 14 -0.69 -1.21 -2.55
N ASP A 15 -0.08 -0.91 -1.42
CA ASP A 15 0.27 -1.86 -0.37
C ASP A 15 -0.42 -1.45 0.94
N ASP A 16 -1.32 -2.27 1.46
CA ASP A 16 -2.08 -2.01 2.69
C ASP A 16 -3.15 -0.89 2.56
N HIS A 17 -3.71 -0.62 1.38
CA HIS A 17 -4.72 0.42 1.20
C HIS A 17 -6.12 -0.10 1.52
N ALA A 18 -6.68 0.37 2.63
CA ALA A 18 -8.02 0.00 3.07
C ALA A 18 -9.11 0.64 2.21
N ALA A 19 -10.16 -0.12 1.88
CA ALA A 19 -11.27 0.36 1.06
C ALA A 19 -11.94 1.62 1.65
N HIS A 20 -12.12 1.68 2.97
CA HIS A 20 -12.73 2.84 3.64
C HIS A 20 -11.82 4.08 3.77
N ALA A 21 -10.59 4.02 3.26
CA ALA A 21 -9.73 5.18 3.05
C ALA A 21 -9.75 5.67 1.57
N MET A 22 -10.60 5.10 0.72
CA MET A 22 -10.88 5.56 -0.64
C MET A 22 -12.29 6.19 -0.69
N SER A 23 -12.40 7.44 -1.14
CA SER A 23 -13.67 8.18 -1.09
C SER A 23 -14.76 7.57 -1.97
N CYS A 24 -14.43 6.85 -3.05
CA CYS A 24 -15.40 6.15 -3.88
C CYS A 24 -16.20 5.06 -3.14
N TYR A 25 -15.65 4.49 -2.06
CA TYR A 25 -16.35 3.50 -1.24
C TYR A 25 -17.26 4.10 -0.16
N THR A 26 -17.18 5.40 0.09
CA THR A 26 -17.96 6.07 1.17
C THR A 26 -19.45 5.86 1.05
N LYS A 27 -19.99 5.90 -0.17
CA LYS A 27 -21.42 5.67 -0.44
C LYS A 27 -21.90 4.27 -0.03
N LEU A 28 -20.99 3.33 0.16
CA LEU A 28 -21.27 1.93 0.52
C LEU A 28 -21.11 1.67 2.03
N MET A 29 -20.73 2.68 2.81
CA MET A 29 -20.37 2.57 4.22
C MET A 29 -21.45 3.13 5.15
N ASP A 30 -22.73 2.81 4.93
CA ASP A 30 -23.85 3.11 5.81
C ASP A 30 -23.90 4.57 6.33
N GLY A 31 -23.57 5.53 5.45
CA GLY A 31 -23.61 6.97 5.76
C GLY A 31 -22.39 7.51 6.50
N ARG A 32 -21.34 6.72 6.72
CA ARG A 32 -20.07 7.22 7.24
C ARG A 32 -19.39 8.13 6.19
N SER A 33 -18.79 9.23 6.67
CA SER A 33 -17.99 10.09 5.81
C SER A 33 -16.68 9.40 5.41
N ALA A 34 -16.16 9.71 4.22
CA ALA A 34 -14.82 9.29 3.84
C ALA A 34 -13.80 9.81 4.88
N ILE A 35 -12.92 8.94 5.34
CA ILE A 35 -11.81 9.34 6.20
C ILE A 35 -10.82 10.20 5.39
N ASN A 36 -10.70 9.94 4.10
CA ASN A 36 -9.79 10.63 3.19
C ASN A 36 -10.51 10.99 1.87
N GLN A 37 -9.95 11.93 1.13
CA GLN A 37 -10.38 12.23 -0.23
C GLN A 37 -9.37 11.65 -1.22
N THR A 38 -9.86 10.91 -2.21
CA THR A 38 -9.04 10.27 -3.25
C THR A 38 -9.60 10.58 -4.64
N PRO A 39 -9.64 11.88 -5.03
CA PRO A 39 -10.37 12.31 -6.22
C PRO A 39 -9.87 11.68 -7.52
N ASN A 40 -8.60 11.31 -7.61
CA ASN A 40 -8.05 10.68 -8.82
C ASN A 40 -8.34 9.18 -8.88
N ILE A 41 -8.30 8.48 -7.76
CA ILE A 41 -8.74 7.08 -7.68
C ILE A 41 -10.25 7.00 -7.95
N ASP A 42 -11.02 7.98 -7.45
CA ASP A 42 -12.48 8.06 -7.67
C ASP A 42 -12.84 8.19 -9.17
N ARG A 43 -12.01 8.86 -10.00
CA ARG A 43 -12.19 8.91 -11.46
C ARG A 43 -12.28 7.50 -12.08
N ILE A 44 -11.42 6.57 -11.62
CA ILE A 44 -11.44 5.18 -12.12
C ILE A 44 -12.78 4.50 -11.77
N ALA A 45 -13.30 4.76 -10.57
CA ALA A 45 -14.58 4.20 -10.14
C ALA A 45 -15.78 4.86 -10.85
N GLU A 46 -15.74 6.17 -11.09
CA GLU A 46 -16.81 6.94 -11.72
C GLU A 46 -16.92 6.66 -13.22
N GLU A 47 -15.79 6.49 -13.90
CA GLU A 47 -15.73 6.21 -15.34
C GLU A 47 -15.72 4.71 -15.67
N GLY A 48 -15.63 3.85 -14.65
CA GLY A 48 -15.49 2.41 -14.81
C GLY A 48 -16.42 1.58 -13.94
N THR A 49 -15.84 0.60 -13.25
CA THR A 49 -16.60 -0.33 -12.40
C THR A 49 -15.95 -0.42 -11.02
N LEU A 50 -16.72 -0.11 -9.96
CA LEU A 50 -16.33 -0.29 -8.59
C LEU A 50 -16.72 -1.70 -8.11
N LEU A 51 -15.71 -2.51 -7.75
CA LEU A 51 -15.91 -3.87 -7.23
C LEU A 51 -16.13 -3.83 -5.71
N THR A 52 -17.37 -4.01 -5.27
CA THR A 52 -17.76 -3.88 -3.86
C THR A 52 -17.52 -5.14 -3.03
N ASN A 53 -17.31 -6.29 -3.67
CA ASN A 53 -17.09 -7.60 -3.05
C ASN A 53 -15.81 -8.24 -3.62
N CYS A 54 -14.68 -7.55 -3.46
CA CYS A 54 -13.37 -8.04 -3.85
C CYS A 54 -12.55 -8.37 -2.58
N PHE A 55 -12.07 -9.60 -2.47
CA PHE A 55 -11.38 -10.10 -1.29
C PHE A 55 -9.98 -10.57 -1.63
N CYS A 56 -9.00 -10.29 -0.76
CA CYS A 56 -7.69 -10.90 -0.88
C CYS A 56 -7.74 -12.39 -0.49
N THR A 57 -6.93 -13.19 -1.15
CA THR A 57 -6.86 -14.65 -0.86
C THR A 57 -6.02 -14.95 0.38
N ASN A 58 -5.15 -14.03 0.77
CA ASN A 58 -4.28 -14.10 1.93
C ASN A 58 -3.87 -12.66 2.27
N SER A 59 -4.11 -12.22 3.48
CA SER A 59 -3.88 -10.84 3.93
C SER A 59 -2.41 -10.53 4.27
N LEU A 60 -1.48 -11.01 3.45
CA LEU A 60 -0.05 -10.72 3.49
C LEU A 60 0.48 -10.39 2.10
N CYS A 61 1.40 -9.43 2.01
CA CYS A 61 1.91 -8.90 0.73
C CYS A 61 2.37 -9.99 -0.25
N ALA A 62 3.38 -10.80 0.08
CA ALA A 62 3.92 -11.80 -0.84
C ALA A 62 2.88 -12.84 -1.27
N PRO A 63 2.10 -13.48 -0.36
CA PRO A 63 1.05 -14.41 -0.75
C PRO A 63 -0.03 -13.78 -1.64
N SER A 64 -0.50 -12.58 -1.32
CA SER A 64 -1.50 -11.88 -2.13
C SER A 64 -0.95 -11.54 -3.51
N ARG A 65 0.26 -10.97 -3.60
CA ARG A 65 0.91 -10.65 -4.88
C ARG A 65 1.12 -11.87 -5.76
N ALA A 66 1.54 -12.99 -5.17
CA ALA A 66 1.64 -14.26 -5.90
C ALA A 66 0.28 -14.72 -6.45
N SER A 67 -0.80 -14.60 -5.65
CA SER A 67 -2.14 -14.95 -6.10
C SER A 67 -2.64 -14.06 -7.23
N ILE A 68 -2.38 -12.75 -7.16
CA ILE A 68 -2.71 -11.79 -8.23
C ILE A 68 -1.98 -12.15 -9.54
N LEU A 69 -0.68 -12.47 -9.46
CA LEU A 69 0.11 -12.80 -10.64
C LEU A 69 -0.28 -14.14 -11.28
N THR A 70 -0.57 -15.15 -10.44
CA THR A 70 -0.79 -16.53 -10.90
C THR A 70 -2.26 -16.89 -11.12
N GLY A 71 -3.20 -16.09 -10.57
CA GLY A 71 -4.63 -16.41 -10.54
C GLY A 71 -4.97 -17.61 -9.65
N THR A 72 -4.07 -18.02 -8.72
CA THR A 72 -4.23 -19.21 -7.89
C THR A 72 -4.08 -18.89 -6.39
N TYR A 73 -4.71 -19.69 -5.55
CA TYR A 73 -4.59 -19.58 -4.09
C TYR A 73 -3.17 -19.95 -3.60
N SER A 74 -2.79 -19.42 -2.44
CA SER A 74 -1.45 -19.59 -1.84
C SER A 74 -1.04 -21.05 -1.67
N HIS A 75 -1.95 -21.97 -1.38
CA HIS A 75 -1.64 -23.42 -1.27
C HIS A 75 -1.39 -24.09 -2.64
N VAL A 76 -1.79 -23.45 -3.74
CA VAL A 76 -1.51 -23.91 -5.11
C VAL A 76 -0.22 -23.29 -5.63
N ASN A 77 -0.04 -21.98 -5.51
CA ASN A 77 1.17 -21.29 -5.99
C ASN A 77 2.38 -21.46 -5.05
N GLY A 78 2.18 -22.00 -3.86
CA GLY A 78 3.23 -22.29 -2.87
C GLY A 78 3.68 -21.08 -2.03
N VAL A 79 3.26 -19.86 -2.32
CA VAL A 79 3.64 -18.65 -1.57
C VAL A 79 2.67 -18.46 -0.41
N THR A 80 3.02 -19.01 0.74
CA THR A 80 2.14 -19.04 1.94
C THR A 80 2.56 -18.08 3.04
N THR A 81 3.78 -17.51 2.97
CA THR A 81 4.31 -16.56 3.96
C THR A 81 5.00 -15.38 3.27
N ILE A 82 5.28 -14.32 4.02
CA ILE A 82 6.03 -13.15 3.53
C ILE A 82 7.49 -13.45 3.13
N HIS A 83 8.02 -14.61 3.54
CA HIS A 83 9.39 -15.04 3.24
C HIS A 83 9.45 -16.09 2.13
N THR A 84 8.30 -16.60 1.70
CA THR A 84 8.23 -17.57 0.61
C THR A 84 8.37 -16.83 -0.73
N LYS A 85 9.25 -17.34 -1.57
CA LYS A 85 9.51 -16.78 -2.89
C LYS A 85 8.64 -17.46 -3.94
N LEU A 86 8.31 -16.74 -5.02
CA LEU A 86 7.55 -17.28 -6.13
C LEU A 86 8.42 -18.19 -6.99
N ASP A 87 7.95 -19.40 -7.28
CA ASP A 87 8.55 -20.26 -8.28
C ASP A 87 8.32 -19.66 -9.68
N GLN A 88 9.42 -19.28 -10.32
CA GLN A 88 9.41 -18.66 -11.63
C GLN A 88 8.92 -19.58 -12.77
N SER A 89 8.81 -20.88 -12.56
CA SER A 89 8.30 -21.82 -13.59
C SER A 89 6.78 -21.70 -13.78
N GLN A 90 6.06 -21.17 -12.78
CA GLN A 90 4.61 -21.06 -12.81
C GLN A 90 4.11 -20.12 -13.91
N PRO A 91 2.93 -20.39 -14.50
CA PRO A 91 2.27 -19.45 -15.39
C PRO A 91 1.83 -18.20 -14.61
N THR A 92 2.08 -17.04 -15.19
CA THR A 92 1.66 -15.75 -14.62
C THR A 92 1.04 -14.88 -15.71
N LEU A 93 0.19 -13.96 -15.33
CA LEU A 93 -0.46 -13.02 -16.27
C LEU A 93 0.56 -12.31 -17.18
N PRO A 94 1.68 -11.75 -16.68
CA PRO A 94 2.67 -11.11 -17.55
C PRO A 94 3.30 -12.07 -18.55
N LYS A 95 3.60 -13.33 -18.19
CA LYS A 95 4.11 -14.33 -19.14
C LYS A 95 3.14 -14.61 -20.28
N ILE A 96 1.85 -14.76 -19.94
CA ILE A 96 0.79 -15.04 -20.92
C ILE A 96 0.64 -13.86 -21.88
N LEU A 97 0.63 -12.63 -21.35
CA LEU A 97 0.49 -11.42 -22.17
C LEU A 97 1.74 -11.17 -23.03
N ASN A 98 2.94 -11.39 -22.51
CA ASN A 98 4.18 -11.29 -23.26
C ASN A 98 4.17 -12.29 -24.46
N GLN A 99 3.78 -13.54 -24.24
CA GLN A 99 3.60 -14.54 -25.31
C GLN A 99 2.51 -14.14 -26.31
N ALA A 100 1.52 -13.36 -25.88
CA ALA A 100 0.48 -12.82 -26.75
C ALA A 100 0.91 -11.55 -27.51
N GLY A 101 2.19 -11.13 -27.38
CA GLY A 101 2.76 -10.00 -28.10
C GLY A 101 2.61 -8.64 -27.40
N TYR A 102 2.26 -8.62 -26.12
CA TYR A 102 2.31 -7.41 -25.32
C TYR A 102 3.76 -7.07 -24.92
N GLN A 103 4.07 -5.79 -24.87
CA GLN A 103 5.20 -5.29 -24.09
C GLN A 103 4.82 -5.29 -22.62
N THR A 104 5.69 -5.77 -21.75
CA THR A 104 5.37 -5.97 -20.35
C THR A 104 6.38 -5.28 -19.44
N ALA A 105 5.90 -4.52 -18.45
CA ALA A 105 6.76 -3.88 -17.46
C ALA A 105 6.24 -4.06 -16.04
N MET A 106 7.20 -4.16 -15.08
CA MET A 106 6.95 -4.19 -13.63
C MET A 106 7.77 -3.11 -12.96
N ILE A 107 7.12 -2.12 -12.35
CA ILE A 107 7.79 -1.01 -11.68
C ILE A 107 7.26 -0.86 -10.25
N GLY A 108 8.17 -0.85 -9.27
CA GLY A 108 7.85 -0.68 -7.86
C GLY A 108 7.97 -1.94 -7.02
N LYS A 109 7.05 -2.17 -6.08
CA LYS A 109 7.17 -3.25 -5.09
C LYS A 109 6.88 -4.63 -5.69
N TRP A 110 7.91 -5.48 -5.72
CA TRP A 110 7.82 -6.89 -6.15
C TRP A 110 7.50 -7.84 -4.98
N HIS A 111 8.37 -7.92 -4.00
CA HIS A 111 8.25 -8.68 -2.75
C HIS A 111 8.03 -10.20 -2.91
N LEU A 112 8.54 -10.81 -3.99
CA LEU A 112 8.44 -12.25 -4.29
C LEU A 112 9.82 -12.93 -4.45
N GLY A 113 10.87 -12.27 -3.99
CA GLY A 113 12.27 -12.67 -4.07
C GLY A 113 13.12 -11.68 -4.85
N TYR A 114 14.45 -11.69 -4.61
CA TYR A 114 15.39 -10.69 -5.14
C TYR A 114 16.72 -11.29 -5.57
N ASP A 115 16.88 -12.60 -5.47
CA ASP A 115 18.01 -13.31 -6.04
C ASP A 115 17.72 -13.68 -7.52
N GLU A 116 18.75 -14.08 -8.24
CA GLU A 116 18.68 -14.36 -9.67
C GLU A 116 17.53 -15.30 -10.09
N ASN A 117 17.13 -16.22 -9.20
CA ASN A 117 16.07 -17.18 -9.43
C ASN A 117 14.66 -16.67 -9.09
N HIS A 118 14.54 -15.42 -8.59
CA HIS A 118 13.26 -14.89 -8.10
C HIS A 118 13.00 -13.44 -8.54
N LEU A 119 13.79 -12.92 -9.49
CA LEU A 119 13.52 -11.64 -10.16
C LEU A 119 12.26 -11.75 -11.05
N PRO A 120 11.60 -10.64 -11.41
CA PRO A 120 10.41 -10.68 -12.26
C PRO A 120 10.64 -11.38 -13.60
N VAL A 121 9.83 -12.39 -13.90
CA VAL A 121 9.89 -13.15 -15.17
C VAL A 121 8.60 -12.97 -15.94
N GLY A 122 8.71 -12.85 -17.26
CA GLY A 122 7.60 -12.53 -18.16
C GLY A 122 7.40 -11.04 -18.35
N PHE A 123 8.37 -10.24 -17.89
CA PHE A 123 8.44 -8.82 -18.14
C PHE A 123 9.65 -8.52 -19.02
N ASP A 124 9.45 -7.63 -20.01
CA ASP A 124 10.53 -7.14 -20.88
C ASP A 124 11.36 -6.08 -20.15
N HIS A 125 10.75 -5.40 -19.17
CA HIS A 125 11.38 -4.39 -18.34
C HIS A 125 10.92 -4.51 -16.90
N TYR A 126 11.84 -4.32 -15.94
CA TYR A 126 11.47 -4.15 -14.54
C TYR A 126 12.41 -3.23 -13.78
N CYS A 127 11.84 -2.44 -12.89
CA CYS A 127 12.55 -1.64 -11.89
C CYS A 127 11.87 -1.83 -10.54
N ILE A 128 12.40 -2.71 -9.68
CA ILE A 128 11.72 -3.16 -8.47
C ILE A 128 12.40 -2.69 -7.20
N LEU A 129 11.57 -2.30 -6.20
CA LEU A 129 12.04 -1.98 -4.86
C LEU A 129 12.68 -3.20 -4.19
N MET A 130 13.76 -3.00 -3.47
CA MET A 130 14.35 -4.02 -2.62
C MET A 130 13.53 -4.18 -1.33
N ASP A 131 13.22 -5.43 -0.96
CA ASP A 131 12.44 -5.81 0.22
C ASP A 131 11.09 -5.06 0.31
N GLN A 132 10.79 -4.43 1.42
CA GLN A 132 9.58 -3.63 1.65
C GLN A 132 9.67 -2.23 1.00
N GLY A 133 10.85 -1.83 0.57
CA GLY A 133 11.12 -0.47 0.12
C GLY A 133 11.14 0.55 1.27
N VAL A 134 11.56 1.75 0.95
CA VAL A 134 11.55 2.93 1.82
C VAL A 134 10.76 4.04 1.15
N TYR A 135 10.35 5.07 1.89
CA TYR A 135 9.59 6.19 1.33
C TYR A 135 10.47 7.24 0.64
N PHE A 136 11.73 7.35 1.02
CA PHE A 136 12.66 8.30 0.43
C PHE A 136 13.94 7.59 -0.03
N ASN A 137 14.46 8.03 -1.16
CA ASN A 137 15.75 7.60 -1.72
C ASN A 137 15.87 6.07 -1.85
N PRO A 138 14.96 5.43 -2.59
CA PRO A 138 14.90 3.98 -2.65
C PRO A 138 16.09 3.37 -3.39
N GLY A 139 16.61 2.26 -2.83
CA GLY A 139 17.41 1.32 -3.61
C GLY A 139 16.48 0.41 -4.41
N MET A 140 16.80 0.19 -5.68
CA MET A 140 16.00 -0.61 -6.61
C MET A 140 16.86 -1.57 -7.41
N ILE A 141 16.23 -2.51 -8.10
CA ILE A 141 16.87 -3.41 -9.07
C ILE A 141 16.26 -3.12 -10.44
N LEU A 142 17.05 -2.56 -11.34
CA LEU A 142 16.68 -2.26 -12.72
C LEU A 142 17.22 -3.37 -13.64
N ASN A 143 16.34 -4.20 -14.18
CA ASN A 143 16.70 -5.28 -15.12
C ASN A 143 17.90 -6.15 -14.65
N GLY A 144 17.94 -6.46 -13.34
CA GLY A 144 18.98 -7.25 -12.70
C GLY A 144 20.10 -6.44 -12.03
N GLU A 145 20.23 -5.16 -12.33
CA GLU A 145 21.28 -4.30 -11.80
C GLU A 145 20.77 -3.45 -10.62
N LYS A 146 21.55 -3.39 -9.53
CA LYS A 146 21.24 -2.53 -8.39
C LYS A 146 21.45 -1.06 -8.73
N THR A 147 20.47 -0.26 -8.40
CA THR A 147 20.48 1.19 -8.58
C THR A 147 19.85 1.90 -7.39
N SER A 148 19.91 3.22 -7.35
CA SER A 148 19.25 4.04 -6.33
C SER A 148 18.76 5.34 -6.95
N PHE A 149 17.66 5.84 -6.43
CA PHE A 149 17.06 7.09 -6.85
C PHE A 149 17.00 8.08 -5.69
N GLN A 150 17.00 9.38 -5.98
CA GLN A 150 16.83 10.43 -4.98
C GLN A 150 15.42 11.00 -5.08
N GLY A 151 14.72 11.13 -3.95
CA GLY A 151 13.38 11.70 -3.88
C GLY A 151 12.36 10.77 -3.21
N TYR A 152 11.09 11.12 -3.37
CA TYR A 152 9.98 10.38 -2.77
C TYR A 152 9.61 9.17 -3.61
N THR A 153 9.53 8.01 -3.01
CA THR A 153 9.41 6.72 -3.71
C THR A 153 8.13 6.60 -4.53
N THR A 154 7.01 7.15 -4.06
CA THR A 154 5.75 7.11 -4.82
C THR A 154 5.87 7.90 -6.12
N ASP A 155 6.51 9.08 -6.10
CA ASP A 155 6.76 9.89 -7.29
C ASP A 155 7.74 9.20 -8.24
N ILE A 156 8.84 8.66 -7.71
CA ILE A 156 9.86 7.94 -8.48
C ILE A 156 9.24 6.74 -9.23
N ILE A 157 8.38 5.95 -8.58
CA ILE A 157 7.70 4.83 -9.24
C ILE A 157 6.86 5.33 -10.41
N THR A 158 6.11 6.41 -10.21
CA THR A 158 5.29 7.00 -11.27
C THR A 158 6.14 7.60 -12.39
N ASP A 159 7.21 8.31 -12.07
CA ASP A 159 8.13 8.86 -13.05
C ASP A 159 8.72 7.75 -13.94
N LEU A 160 9.17 6.65 -13.34
CA LEU A 160 9.69 5.48 -14.07
C LEU A 160 8.61 4.81 -14.93
N CYS A 161 7.36 4.78 -14.48
CA CYS A 161 6.24 4.27 -15.27
C CYS A 161 5.98 5.16 -16.50
N LEU A 162 5.95 6.47 -16.32
CA LEU A 162 5.74 7.43 -17.40
C LEU A 162 6.91 7.43 -18.40
N ASP A 163 8.15 7.38 -17.91
CA ASP A 163 9.34 7.26 -18.76
C ASP A 163 9.31 5.97 -19.59
N TRP A 164 8.93 4.83 -18.99
CA TRP A 164 8.79 3.59 -19.73
C TRP A 164 7.67 3.68 -20.79
N LEU A 165 6.55 4.31 -20.47
CA LEU A 165 5.46 4.53 -21.42
C LEU A 165 5.88 5.42 -22.60
N ASP A 166 6.71 6.43 -22.37
CA ASP A 166 7.23 7.30 -23.43
C ASP A 166 8.21 6.59 -24.37
N ASN A 167 8.96 5.62 -23.84
CA ASN A 167 9.99 4.89 -24.58
C ASN A 167 9.52 3.52 -25.14
N ARG A 168 8.25 3.16 -24.96
CA ARG A 168 7.70 1.90 -25.49
C ARG A 168 7.60 1.91 -27.02
N ASP A 169 7.48 0.74 -27.62
CA ASP A 169 7.09 0.58 -29.04
C ASP A 169 5.59 0.95 -29.21
N PRO A 170 5.23 2.02 -29.88
CA PRO A 170 3.83 2.46 -30.00
C PRO A 170 2.94 1.51 -30.82
N GLU A 171 3.54 0.63 -31.62
CA GLU A 171 2.82 -0.33 -32.47
C GLU A 171 2.37 -1.59 -31.70
N LYS A 172 2.82 -1.78 -30.47
CA LYS A 172 2.47 -2.93 -29.65
C LYS A 172 1.56 -2.55 -28.49
N PRO A 173 0.58 -3.43 -28.13
CA PRO A 173 -0.14 -3.25 -26.88
C PRO A 173 0.82 -3.45 -25.70
N PHE A 174 0.52 -2.84 -24.57
CA PHE A 174 1.34 -2.96 -23.37
C PHE A 174 0.56 -3.40 -22.14
N MET A 175 1.28 -4.03 -21.21
CA MET A 175 0.84 -4.25 -19.84
C MET A 175 1.89 -3.67 -18.89
N LEU A 176 1.49 -2.68 -18.11
CA LEU A 176 2.31 -2.05 -17.08
C LEU A 176 1.75 -2.37 -15.69
N MET A 177 2.57 -2.99 -14.83
CA MET A 177 2.31 -3.11 -13.41
C MET A 177 3.03 -2.00 -12.65
N CYS A 178 2.27 -1.04 -12.12
CA CYS A 178 2.74 0.07 -11.29
C CYS A 178 2.42 -0.25 -9.83
N HIS A 179 3.40 -0.73 -9.07
CA HIS A 179 3.20 -1.24 -7.72
C HIS A 179 3.83 -0.31 -6.67
N HIS A 180 3.01 0.48 -6.01
CA HIS A 180 3.47 1.39 -4.96
C HIS A 180 3.75 0.65 -3.64
N LYS A 181 4.70 1.21 -2.85
CA LYS A 181 4.89 0.85 -1.45
C LYS A 181 3.81 1.48 -0.57
N ALA A 182 3.37 2.70 -0.88
CA ALA A 182 2.38 3.42 -0.11
C ALA A 182 1.01 2.69 -0.14
N PRO A 183 0.23 2.73 0.94
CA PRO A 183 0.52 3.29 2.26
C PRO A 183 1.08 2.31 3.30
N HIS A 184 1.88 1.29 2.93
CA HIS A 184 2.49 0.36 3.89
C HIS A 184 3.34 1.07 4.94
N ARG A 185 3.29 0.56 6.19
CA ARG A 185 4.15 1.06 7.29
C ARG A 185 5.65 0.96 6.92
N LYS A 186 6.56 1.81 7.41
CA LYS A 186 6.33 2.88 8.41
C LYS A 186 6.07 4.16 7.63
N TRP A 187 4.98 4.81 7.94
CA TRP A 187 4.44 5.90 7.13
C TRP A 187 5.34 7.14 7.18
N HIS A 188 5.81 7.59 6.02
CA HIS A 188 6.54 8.83 5.85
C HIS A 188 5.88 9.62 4.71
N PRO A 189 5.03 10.61 5.03
CA PRO A 189 4.43 11.48 4.04
C PRO A 189 5.48 12.26 3.24
N ASP A 190 5.13 12.66 2.03
CA ASP A 190 5.90 13.64 1.28
C ASP A 190 5.74 15.05 1.89
N GLU A 191 6.59 15.98 1.46
CA GLU A 191 6.56 17.36 1.98
C GLU A 191 5.26 18.10 1.61
N LYS A 192 4.63 17.76 0.46
CA LYS A 192 3.39 18.40 0.01
C LYS A 192 2.20 18.10 0.93
N HIS A 193 2.14 16.88 1.47
CA HIS A 193 1.00 16.43 2.26
C HIS A 193 1.29 16.39 3.77
N LYS A 194 2.49 16.75 4.20
CA LYS A 194 2.95 16.65 5.58
C LYS A 194 2.04 17.38 6.58
N SER A 195 1.49 18.54 6.20
CA SER A 195 0.62 19.34 7.06
C SER A 195 -0.87 18.97 6.99
N MET A 196 -1.28 18.00 6.14
CA MET A 196 -2.69 17.59 6.14
C MET A 196 -3.10 17.06 7.51
N TYR A 197 -4.31 17.43 7.95
CA TYR A 197 -4.92 16.98 9.20
C TYR A 197 -4.21 17.46 10.49
N GLU A 198 -3.35 18.48 10.44
CA GLU A 198 -2.71 19.01 11.65
C GLU A 198 -3.75 19.56 12.64
N ASP A 199 -4.72 20.33 12.15
CA ASP A 199 -5.72 21.05 12.95
C ASP A 199 -7.00 20.26 13.22
N ILE A 200 -7.07 18.98 12.84
CA ILE A 200 -8.27 18.16 13.04
C ILE A 200 -7.90 16.77 13.55
N ASP A 201 -8.79 16.20 14.35
CA ASP A 201 -8.70 14.79 14.71
C ASP A 201 -9.51 13.92 13.74
N ILE A 202 -8.91 12.81 13.35
CA ILE A 202 -9.58 11.78 12.55
C ILE A 202 -10.58 11.04 13.45
N PRO A 203 -11.86 10.93 13.07
CA PRO A 203 -12.86 10.27 13.89
C PRO A 203 -12.46 8.84 14.25
N LEU A 204 -12.70 8.45 15.50
CA LEU A 204 -12.50 7.08 15.94
C LEU A 204 -13.57 6.17 15.32
N PRO A 205 -13.24 4.95 14.87
CA PRO A 205 -14.25 3.97 14.51
C PRO A 205 -15.17 3.62 15.69
N GLU A 206 -16.43 3.30 15.44
CA GLU A 206 -17.39 2.88 16.47
C GLU A 206 -16.89 1.69 17.30
N THR A 207 -16.15 0.79 16.66
CA THR A 207 -15.58 -0.41 17.27
C THR A 207 -14.20 -0.20 17.90
N PHE A 208 -13.69 1.05 17.98
CA PHE A 208 -12.33 1.35 18.45
C PHE A 208 -12.02 0.80 19.84
N ASN A 209 -13.02 0.77 20.73
CA ASN A 209 -12.91 0.26 22.08
C ASN A 209 -13.58 -1.11 22.27
N ASP A 210 -13.50 -1.98 21.23
CA ASP A 210 -13.99 -3.35 21.29
C ASP A 210 -13.32 -4.15 22.43
N ASP A 211 -14.12 -4.87 23.22
CA ASP A 211 -13.68 -5.67 24.36
C ASP A 211 -13.36 -7.13 23.99
N PHE A 212 -13.65 -7.53 22.73
CA PHE A 212 -13.48 -8.89 22.20
C PHE A 212 -14.22 -9.98 22.96
N SER A 213 -15.17 -9.64 23.85
CA SER A 213 -15.84 -10.59 24.76
C SER A 213 -16.49 -11.80 24.08
N THR A 214 -16.88 -11.64 22.80
CA THR A 214 -17.48 -12.70 21.98
C THR A 214 -16.50 -13.36 20.99
N ARG A 215 -15.23 -12.89 20.94
CA ARG A 215 -14.24 -13.27 19.91
C ARG A 215 -12.87 -13.57 20.52
N ARG A 216 -12.81 -14.66 21.29
CA ARG A 216 -11.64 -15.05 22.07
C ARG A 216 -10.31 -15.03 21.30
N MET A 217 -10.31 -15.44 20.02
CA MET A 217 -9.07 -15.42 19.21
C MET A 217 -8.62 -14.01 18.86
N ALA A 218 -9.55 -13.06 18.77
CA ALA A 218 -9.25 -11.66 18.48
C ALA A 218 -8.49 -10.97 19.63
N GLU A 219 -8.72 -11.39 20.87
CA GLU A 219 -8.01 -10.87 22.06
C GLU A 219 -6.49 -11.08 21.98
N PHE A 220 -6.03 -12.15 21.32
CA PHE A 220 -4.61 -12.49 21.19
C PHE A 220 -3.93 -11.86 19.96
N ALA A 221 -4.66 -11.12 19.13
CA ALA A 221 -4.11 -10.49 17.94
C ALA A 221 -3.08 -9.43 18.30
N LYS A 222 -1.84 -9.59 17.77
CA LYS A 222 -0.74 -8.64 18.00
C LYS A 222 -0.75 -7.51 16.97
N MET A 223 -1.87 -6.78 16.92
CA MET A 223 -2.04 -5.64 16.02
C MET A 223 -2.89 -4.53 16.65
N ARG A 224 -2.76 -4.36 17.95
CA ARG A 224 -3.53 -3.40 18.74
C ARG A 224 -2.90 -2.02 18.69
N VAL A 225 -3.74 -1.00 18.56
CA VAL A 225 -3.33 0.42 18.56
C VAL A 225 -2.68 0.84 19.87
N ASP A 226 -3.10 0.23 20.98
CA ASP A 226 -2.57 0.57 22.31
C ASP A 226 -1.17 -0.03 22.60
N SER A 227 -0.77 -1.16 21.95
CA SER A 227 0.35 -1.95 22.45
C SER A 227 1.26 -2.58 21.40
N ASN A 228 0.92 -2.52 20.11
CA ASN A 228 1.68 -3.24 19.11
C ASN A 228 2.39 -2.38 18.06
N PHE A 229 2.32 -1.06 18.19
CA PHE A 229 3.20 -0.17 17.42
C PHE A 229 4.66 -0.26 17.90
N CYS A 230 5.58 -0.01 17.00
CA CYS A 230 6.96 0.27 17.36
C CYS A 230 7.27 1.77 17.26
N ALA A 231 8.39 2.20 17.82
CA ALA A 231 8.77 3.60 17.86
C ALA A 231 8.83 4.25 16.46
N LEU A 232 9.26 3.48 15.45
CA LEU A 232 9.30 3.97 14.06
C LEU A 232 7.92 4.19 13.44
N ASP A 233 6.88 3.48 13.89
CA ASP A 233 5.52 3.68 13.37
C ASP A 233 4.92 4.98 13.86
N LEU A 234 5.21 5.33 15.11
CA LEU A 234 4.69 6.52 15.78
C LEU A 234 5.63 7.73 15.69
N LYS A 235 6.85 7.55 15.11
CA LYS A 235 7.90 8.57 15.05
C LYS A 235 8.21 9.13 16.44
N ILE A 236 8.61 8.24 17.34
CA ILE A 236 8.97 8.57 18.72
C ILE A 236 10.31 7.97 19.09
N MET A 237 10.91 8.52 20.14
CA MET A 237 12.06 7.90 20.79
C MET A 237 11.59 6.63 21.52
N PRO A 238 12.28 5.48 21.36
CA PRO A 238 11.90 4.28 22.06
C PRO A 238 12.09 4.44 23.57
N PRO A 239 11.23 3.85 24.41
CA PRO A 239 11.45 3.80 25.85
C PRO A 239 12.82 3.25 26.22
N PRO A 240 13.40 3.65 27.34
CA PRO A 240 14.71 3.14 27.78
C PRO A 240 14.76 1.61 27.79
N GLY A 241 15.80 1.04 27.18
CA GLY A 241 15.97 -0.41 27.05
C GLY A 241 15.17 -1.07 25.92
N ASN A 242 14.35 -0.33 25.19
CA ASN A 242 13.62 -0.83 24.03
C ASN A 242 14.30 -0.41 22.71
N GLY A 243 14.16 -1.23 21.66
CA GLY A 243 14.65 -0.91 20.32
C GLY A 243 13.58 -0.25 19.45
N PHE A 244 13.98 0.54 18.46
CA PHE A 244 13.09 1.23 17.54
C PHE A 244 12.07 0.34 16.81
N LYS A 245 12.41 -0.94 16.59
CA LYS A 245 11.58 -1.93 15.89
C LYS A 245 10.77 -2.83 16.84
N ASN A 246 10.97 -2.73 18.13
CA ASN A 246 10.24 -3.52 19.11
C ASN A 246 8.90 -2.86 19.42
N HIS A 247 7.91 -3.66 19.78
CA HIS A 247 6.62 -3.14 20.25
C HIS A 247 6.84 -2.28 21.50
N ILE A 248 6.16 -1.16 21.56
CA ILE A 248 6.17 -0.28 22.72
C ILE A 248 5.29 -0.90 23.79
N PRO A 249 5.79 -1.20 24.98
CA PRO A 249 4.98 -1.76 26.04
C PRO A 249 3.95 -0.73 26.55
N VAL A 250 2.73 -1.18 26.80
CA VAL A 250 1.74 -0.37 27.51
C VAL A 250 2.24 -0.13 28.93
N PRO A 251 2.29 1.13 29.43
CA PRO A 251 2.73 1.38 30.80
C PRO A 251 1.74 0.78 31.81
N GLU A 252 2.27 0.25 32.92
CA GLU A 252 1.43 -0.26 34.02
C GLU A 252 0.57 0.86 34.63
N THR A 253 1.20 2.02 34.86
CA THR A 253 0.54 3.24 35.28
C THR A 253 0.81 4.36 34.28
N ILE A 254 -0.14 5.27 34.11
CA ILE A 254 0.01 6.45 33.27
C ILE A 254 0.65 7.62 33.99
N GLU A 255 0.59 7.65 35.32
CA GLU A 255 1.18 8.73 36.13
C GLU A 255 2.71 8.83 35.87
N GLY A 256 3.13 10.00 35.40
CA GLY A 256 4.51 10.28 35.02
C GLY A 256 4.98 9.63 33.71
N TYR A 257 4.11 8.94 33.00
CA TYR A 257 4.47 8.41 31.69
C TYR A 257 4.51 9.54 30.65
N ALA A 258 5.60 9.58 29.91
CA ALA A 258 5.79 10.56 28.85
C ALA A 258 6.41 9.88 27.62
N ILE A 259 6.02 10.35 26.45
CA ILE A 259 6.61 9.99 25.15
C ILE A 259 7.41 11.19 24.63
N VAL A 260 8.58 10.94 24.07
CA VAL A 260 9.33 11.96 23.33
C VAL A 260 9.20 11.65 21.84
N THR A 261 8.71 12.59 21.07
CA THR A 261 8.59 12.48 19.61
C THR A 261 9.97 12.63 18.94
N ASP A 262 10.06 12.29 17.65
CA ASP A 262 11.26 12.51 16.84
C ASP A 262 11.55 14.01 16.59
N GLU A 263 10.57 14.88 16.85
CA GLU A 263 10.68 16.35 16.86
C GLU A 263 11.10 16.89 18.24
N GLU A 264 11.51 16.01 19.16
CA GLU A 264 11.94 16.31 20.54
C GLU A 264 10.84 16.91 21.44
N GLU A 265 9.56 16.77 21.07
CA GLU A 265 8.44 17.18 21.89
C GLU A 265 8.15 16.11 22.96
N THR A 266 7.86 16.54 24.17
CA THR A 266 7.42 15.66 25.26
C THR A 266 5.91 15.71 25.40
N VAL A 267 5.27 14.55 25.25
CA VAL A 267 3.81 14.39 25.39
C VAL A 267 3.50 13.55 26.61
N THR A 268 2.59 14.03 27.45
CA THR A 268 2.08 13.34 28.66
C THR A 268 0.61 13.03 28.51
N PHE A 269 0.10 12.08 29.29
CA PHE A 269 -1.27 11.58 29.18
C PHE A 269 -1.94 11.47 30.54
N ASP A 270 -3.23 11.79 30.61
CA ASP A 270 -4.04 11.67 31.82
C ASP A 270 -4.64 10.25 31.97
N SER A 271 -4.70 9.48 30.88
CA SER A 271 -5.26 8.13 30.88
C SER A 271 -4.65 7.21 29.79
N LYS A 272 -4.77 5.90 29.97
CA LYS A 272 -4.41 4.92 28.93
C LYS A 272 -5.28 5.05 27.68
N GLN A 273 -6.50 5.54 27.82
CA GLN A 273 -7.39 5.81 26.69
C GLN A 273 -6.86 6.97 25.85
N GLU A 274 -6.44 8.04 26.48
CA GLU A 274 -5.82 9.18 25.79
C GLU A 274 -4.53 8.77 25.04
N LEU A 275 -3.66 7.98 25.69
CA LEU A 275 -2.48 7.39 25.02
C LEU A 275 -2.87 6.57 23.79
N LYS A 276 -3.90 5.72 23.89
CA LYS A 276 -4.40 4.92 22.78
C LYS A 276 -4.93 5.77 21.62
N GLU A 277 -5.70 6.82 21.95
CA GLU A 277 -6.24 7.78 20.98
C GLU A 277 -5.12 8.58 20.32
N TRP A 278 -4.13 9.03 21.08
CA TRP A 278 -2.94 9.69 20.54
C TRP A 278 -2.16 8.79 19.58
N ASN A 279 -1.93 7.52 19.93
CA ASN A 279 -1.32 6.54 19.04
C ASN A 279 -2.11 6.41 17.73
N TYR A 280 -3.43 6.38 17.81
CA TYR A 280 -4.32 6.34 16.65
C TYR A 280 -4.13 7.58 15.78
N GLN A 281 -4.23 8.78 16.34
CA GLN A 281 -4.09 10.03 15.59
C GLN A 281 -2.71 10.12 14.91
N ARG A 282 -1.66 9.73 15.62
CA ARG A 282 -0.30 9.79 15.11
C ARG A 282 -0.10 8.94 13.86
N TYR A 283 -0.57 7.69 13.85
CA TYR A 283 -0.38 6.81 12.71
C TYR A 283 -1.41 7.05 11.59
N ILE A 284 -2.68 7.32 11.93
CA ILE A 284 -3.73 7.43 10.92
C ILE A 284 -3.52 8.66 10.03
N LYS A 285 -3.13 9.79 10.61
CA LYS A 285 -2.82 11.00 9.84
C LYS A 285 -1.71 10.74 8.83
N ASP A 286 -0.63 10.08 9.22
CA ASP A 286 0.47 9.74 8.31
C ASP A 286 0.08 8.72 7.25
N TYR A 287 -0.74 7.73 7.61
CA TYR A 287 -1.29 6.77 6.65
C TYR A 287 -2.11 7.49 5.55
N LEU A 288 -3.01 8.39 5.94
CA LEU A 288 -3.84 9.15 5.02
C LEU A 288 -3.03 10.14 4.16
N ARG A 289 -2.00 10.75 4.72
CA ARG A 289 -1.04 11.61 3.99
C ARG A 289 -0.29 10.85 2.91
N CYS A 290 0.14 9.62 3.19
CA CYS A 290 0.75 8.74 2.19
C CYS A 290 -0.22 8.37 1.05
N ILE A 291 -1.51 8.22 1.36
CA ILE A 291 -2.56 7.98 0.35
C ILE A 291 -2.77 9.23 -0.52
N ALA A 292 -2.73 10.42 0.04
CA ALA A 292 -2.89 11.64 -0.74
C ALA A 292 -1.79 11.77 -1.82
N SER A 293 -0.54 11.45 -1.49
CA SER A 293 0.54 11.36 -2.47
C SER A 293 0.30 10.27 -3.52
N LEU A 294 -0.22 9.11 -3.10
CA LEU A 294 -0.56 8.02 -4.01
C LEU A 294 -1.67 8.43 -4.98
N ASP A 295 -2.72 9.11 -4.49
CA ASP A 295 -3.82 9.61 -5.32
C ASP A 295 -3.36 10.62 -6.36
N ASP A 296 -2.49 11.58 -5.98
CA ASP A 296 -1.85 12.50 -6.93
C ASP A 296 -1.12 11.75 -8.06
N ASN A 297 -0.41 10.69 -7.72
CA ASN A 297 0.35 9.88 -8.68
C ASN A 297 -0.55 9.02 -9.58
N VAL A 298 -1.68 8.55 -9.08
CA VAL A 298 -2.74 7.95 -9.92
C VAL A 298 -3.27 8.99 -10.91
N GLY A 299 -3.51 10.22 -10.46
CA GLY A 299 -3.92 11.34 -11.32
C GLY A 299 -2.94 11.59 -12.47
N ARG A 300 -1.64 11.62 -12.18
CA ARG A 300 -0.58 11.78 -13.19
C ARG A 300 -0.63 10.69 -14.27
N MET A 301 -0.88 9.44 -13.88
CA MET A 301 -1.00 8.32 -14.82
C MET A 301 -2.24 8.47 -15.72
N LEU A 302 -3.38 8.83 -15.14
CA LEU A 302 -4.63 9.03 -15.89
C LEU A 302 -4.52 10.22 -16.86
N ASP A 303 -3.93 11.32 -16.41
CA ASP A 303 -3.72 12.52 -17.22
C ASP A 303 -2.75 12.26 -18.38
N TYR A 304 -1.72 11.45 -18.15
CA TYR A 304 -0.83 10.99 -19.21
C TYR A 304 -1.58 10.19 -20.29
N LEU A 305 -2.40 9.21 -19.89
CA LEU A 305 -3.18 8.41 -20.86
C LEU A 305 -4.07 9.30 -21.72
N LYS A 306 -4.72 10.28 -21.10
CA LYS A 306 -5.57 11.25 -21.80
C LYS A 306 -4.76 12.13 -22.76
N ALA A 307 -3.65 12.69 -22.31
CA ALA A 307 -2.77 13.53 -23.12
C ALA A 307 -2.17 12.80 -24.33
N GLN A 308 -1.90 11.50 -24.19
CA GLN A 308 -1.37 10.65 -25.26
C GLN A 308 -2.45 10.01 -26.16
N GLY A 309 -3.74 10.26 -25.88
CA GLY A 309 -4.85 9.66 -26.62
C GLY A 309 -4.94 8.14 -26.46
N LEU A 310 -4.47 7.61 -25.33
CA LEU A 310 -4.47 6.17 -25.00
C LEU A 310 -5.68 5.74 -24.17
N GLU A 311 -6.41 6.68 -23.57
CA GLU A 311 -7.47 6.44 -22.59
C GLU A 311 -8.53 5.47 -23.11
N GLU A 312 -9.05 5.68 -24.32
CA GLU A 312 -10.11 4.88 -24.93
C GLU A 312 -9.73 3.40 -25.21
N ASN A 313 -8.42 3.10 -25.28
CA ASN A 313 -7.92 1.75 -25.54
C ASN A 313 -7.05 1.20 -24.42
N THR A 314 -7.24 1.68 -23.19
CA THR A 314 -6.46 1.23 -22.02
C THR A 314 -7.40 0.81 -20.89
N ILE A 315 -7.24 -0.43 -20.43
CA ILE A 315 -7.88 -0.91 -19.20
C ILE A 315 -7.00 -0.46 -18.04
N VAL A 316 -7.56 0.40 -17.17
CA VAL A 316 -6.89 0.81 -15.93
C VAL A 316 -7.53 0.08 -14.76
N VAL A 317 -6.70 -0.64 -13.99
CA VAL A 317 -7.11 -1.31 -12.76
C VAL A 317 -6.39 -0.65 -11.60
N TYR A 318 -7.14 -0.21 -10.59
CA TYR A 318 -6.60 0.17 -9.28
C TYR A 318 -7.02 -0.85 -8.23
N THR A 319 -6.07 -1.33 -7.44
CA THR A 319 -6.31 -2.26 -6.32
C THR A 319 -5.28 -2.09 -5.21
N SER A 320 -5.50 -2.76 -4.09
CA SER A 320 -4.48 -3.01 -3.07
C SER A 320 -4.17 -4.50 -2.99
N ASP A 321 -2.99 -4.86 -2.51
CA ASP A 321 -2.64 -6.28 -2.30
C ASP A 321 -3.44 -6.90 -1.14
N GLN A 322 -3.90 -6.12 -0.18
CA GLN A 322 -4.91 -6.43 0.86
C GLN A 322 -5.42 -5.12 1.49
N GLY A 323 -6.39 -5.23 2.40
CA GLY A 323 -6.86 -4.09 3.19
C GLY A 323 -5.99 -3.78 4.41
N PHE A 324 -6.54 -2.96 5.32
CA PHE A 324 -5.87 -2.58 6.56
C PHE A 324 -6.93 -2.19 7.60
N PHE A 325 -6.75 -2.54 8.86
CA PHE A 325 -7.58 -2.03 9.96
C PHE A 325 -7.16 -0.61 10.30
N LEU A 326 -8.09 0.32 10.23
CA LEU A 326 -7.85 1.73 10.52
C LEU A 326 -8.44 2.14 11.88
N GLY A 327 -8.15 1.36 12.90
CA GLY A 327 -8.70 1.53 14.24
C GLY A 327 -9.94 0.69 14.52
N ASP A 328 -10.57 0.08 13.52
CA ASP A 328 -11.67 -0.85 13.72
C ASP A 328 -11.23 -1.96 14.67
N HIS A 329 -12.07 -2.26 15.67
CA HIS A 329 -11.78 -3.19 16.77
C HIS A 329 -10.52 -2.81 17.58
N GLY A 330 -10.10 -1.55 17.58
CA GLY A 330 -8.86 -1.10 18.22
C GLY A 330 -7.59 -1.69 17.58
N TRP A 331 -7.67 -2.08 16.31
CA TRP A 331 -6.57 -2.68 15.56
C TRP A 331 -6.02 -1.73 14.51
N TYR A 332 -4.76 -1.94 14.19
CA TYR A 332 -4.10 -1.54 12.96
C TYR A 332 -3.51 -2.80 12.31
N ASP A 333 -2.98 -2.75 11.09
CA ASP A 333 -2.45 -3.96 10.41
C ASP A 333 -3.56 -4.73 9.64
N LYS A 334 -3.24 -5.89 9.08
CA LYS A 334 -4.02 -6.60 8.04
C LYS A 334 -4.23 -8.09 8.31
N ARG A 335 -3.49 -8.67 9.23
CA ARG A 335 -3.29 -10.14 9.35
C ARG A 335 -4.53 -10.99 9.62
N PHE A 336 -5.65 -10.39 9.90
CA PHE A 336 -6.92 -11.08 10.14
C PHE A 336 -8.03 -10.70 9.13
N MET A 337 -7.64 -10.19 7.98
CA MET A 337 -8.58 -9.90 6.88
C MET A 337 -8.83 -11.12 6.01
#